data_113c5593ddfb136fb082a9f455146ef7
#
_entry.id   113c5593ddfb136fb082a9f455146ef7
#
_cell.length_a   1.000
_cell.length_b   1.000
_cell.length_c   1.000
_cell.angle_alpha   90.00
_cell.angle_beta   90.00
_cell.angle_gamma   90.00
#
_symmetry.space_group_name_H-M   'P 1'
#
loop_
_entity.id
_entity.type
_entity.pdbx_description
1 polymer ?
#
loop_
_entity_poly.entity_id
_entity_poly.type
_entity_poly.pdbx_seq_one_letter_code
_entity_poly.pdbx_strand_id
1 'polypeptide(L)'
;RADHVEKTIRPALARGDWILCDRFIDSTRAYQGGAGGISDADIMALHGVGSEGLLPDRTLVLALDMDEAATRAYQRDGGKADRFALKNVQYHKDVADTFEAMASTSPERFRLVSASGDPADVTARLLVAISDLL
;
A
#
# COMPACT_ATOMS: atom_id res chain seq x y z
N ARG A 1 1.13 14.55 -4.12
CA ARG A 1 0.26 13.62 -4.89
C ARG A 1 -0.48 14.33 -6.01
N ALA A 2 -1.15 15.47 -5.75
CA ALA A 2 -1.89 16.23 -6.77
C ALA A 2 -1.02 16.53 -8.01
N ASP A 3 0.14 17.12 -7.81
CA ASP A 3 1.09 17.45 -8.88
C ASP A 3 1.54 16.20 -9.69
N HIS A 4 1.77 15.07 -9.01
CA HIS A 4 2.10 13.80 -9.64
C HIS A 4 0.93 13.24 -10.47
N VAL A 5 -0.29 13.33 -9.95
CA VAL A 5 -1.49 12.92 -10.69
C VAL A 5 -1.65 13.75 -11.96
N GLU A 6 -1.58 15.07 -11.83
CA GLU A 6 -1.79 15.99 -12.94
C GLU A 6 -0.72 15.88 -14.03
N LYS A 7 0.57 15.88 -13.62
CA LYS A 7 1.68 15.98 -14.58
C LYS A 7 2.18 14.65 -15.11
N THR A 8 1.91 13.54 -14.41
CA THR A 8 2.48 12.24 -14.76
C THR A 8 1.40 11.18 -14.99
N ILE A 9 0.53 10.95 -14.00
CA ILE A 9 -0.39 9.81 -14.06
C ILE A 9 -1.47 10.03 -15.12
N ARG A 10 -2.21 11.12 -15.06
CA ARG A 10 -3.30 11.38 -16.02
C ARG A 10 -2.83 11.43 -17.48
N PRO A 11 -1.72 12.12 -17.83
CA PRO A 11 -1.22 12.10 -19.19
C PRO A 11 -0.80 10.71 -19.69
N ALA A 12 -0.25 9.87 -18.82
CA ALA A 12 0.12 8.52 -19.18
C ALA A 12 -1.12 7.62 -19.38
N LEU A 13 -2.09 7.69 -18.47
CA LEU A 13 -3.37 6.99 -18.63
C LEU A 13 -4.12 7.42 -19.91
N ALA A 14 -4.08 8.72 -20.24
CA ALA A 14 -4.69 9.22 -21.47
C ALA A 14 -4.06 8.67 -22.75
N ARG A 15 -2.79 8.22 -22.69
CA ARG A 15 -2.11 7.51 -23.79
C ARG A 15 -2.37 6.01 -23.80
N GLY A 16 -3.07 5.48 -22.80
CA GLY A 16 -3.28 4.04 -22.64
C GLY A 16 -2.09 3.32 -21.97
N ASP A 17 -1.19 4.06 -21.31
CA ASP A 17 -0.05 3.48 -20.63
C ASP A 17 -0.48 2.81 -19.32
N TRP A 18 0.18 1.71 -18.96
CA TRP A 18 0.12 1.14 -17.61
C TRP A 18 0.96 1.97 -16.65
N ILE A 19 0.43 2.15 -15.43
CA ILE A 19 1.16 2.83 -14.36
C ILE A 19 1.30 1.93 -13.16
N LEU A 20 2.53 1.73 -12.74
CA LEU A 20 2.86 1.12 -11.47
C LEU A 20 3.35 2.22 -10.52
N CYS A 21 2.58 2.47 -9.46
CA CYS A 21 2.89 3.51 -8.47
C CYS A 21 3.21 2.87 -7.13
N ASP A 22 4.43 3.06 -6.64
CA ASP A 22 4.77 2.67 -5.27
C ASP A 22 4.17 3.67 -4.29
N ARG A 23 3.17 3.20 -3.53
CA ARG A 23 2.35 3.95 -2.58
C ARG A 23 1.52 5.07 -3.23
N PHE A 24 0.23 5.04 -2.96
CA PHE A 24 -0.71 6.06 -3.40
C PHE A 24 -1.69 6.41 -2.27
N ILE A 25 -2.95 6.74 -2.57
CA ILE A 25 -3.94 7.18 -1.57
C ILE A 25 -4.16 6.16 -0.45
N ASP A 26 -4.17 4.87 -0.76
CA ASP A 26 -4.44 3.82 0.21
C ASP A 26 -3.36 3.74 1.30
N SER A 27 -2.10 4.07 0.97
CA SER A 27 -1.07 4.26 1.99
C SER A 27 -1.39 5.42 2.94
N THR A 28 -1.93 6.54 2.44
CA THR A 28 -2.36 7.65 3.30
C THR A 28 -3.50 7.21 4.22
N ARG A 29 -4.46 6.46 3.70
CA ARG A 29 -5.59 5.93 4.49
C ARG A 29 -5.11 5.00 5.60
N ALA A 30 -4.13 4.14 5.32
CA ALA A 30 -3.59 3.22 6.33
C ALA A 30 -2.70 3.94 7.36
N TYR A 31 -1.74 4.74 6.90
CA TYR A 31 -0.71 5.34 7.76
C TYR A 31 -1.21 6.58 8.51
N GLN A 32 -1.91 7.50 7.88
CA GLN A 32 -2.44 8.71 8.49
C GLN A 32 -3.86 8.52 9.02
N GLY A 33 -4.64 7.62 8.42
CA GLY A 33 -5.97 7.25 8.87
C GLY A 33 -5.93 6.21 9.96
N GLY A 34 -5.86 4.93 9.62
CA GLY A 34 -6.00 3.83 10.57
C GLY A 34 -5.03 3.89 11.74
N ALA A 35 -3.74 4.11 11.46
CA ALA A 35 -2.73 4.22 12.50
C ALA A 35 -2.52 5.65 13.01
N GLY A 36 -2.82 6.68 12.20
CA GLY A 36 -2.58 8.08 12.53
C GLY A 36 -3.78 8.86 13.07
N GLY A 37 -4.98 8.26 13.07
CA GLY A 37 -6.19 8.81 13.67
C GLY A 37 -6.91 9.89 12.85
N ILE A 38 -6.52 10.16 11.61
CA ILE A 38 -7.28 11.04 10.72
C ILE A 38 -8.44 10.23 10.12
N SER A 39 -9.65 10.82 10.08
CA SER A 39 -10.80 10.11 9.53
C SER A 39 -10.61 9.77 8.05
N ASP A 40 -11.06 8.59 7.63
CA ASP A 40 -11.01 8.18 6.22
C ASP A 40 -11.79 9.14 5.32
N ALA A 41 -12.90 9.68 5.82
CA ALA A 41 -13.70 10.67 5.11
C ALA A 41 -12.91 11.96 4.82
N ASP A 42 -12.14 12.47 5.78
CA ASP A 42 -11.32 13.67 5.60
C ASP A 42 -10.18 13.41 4.61
N ILE A 43 -9.53 12.25 4.69
CA ILE A 43 -8.48 11.85 3.75
C ILE A 43 -9.05 11.77 2.32
N MET A 44 -10.21 11.15 2.16
CA MET A 44 -10.85 11.01 0.85
C MET A 44 -11.39 12.35 0.32
N ALA A 45 -11.88 13.23 1.19
CA ALA A 45 -12.28 14.59 0.79
C ALA A 45 -11.09 15.41 0.26
N LEU A 46 -9.96 15.38 0.97
CA LEU A 46 -8.71 16.02 0.52
C LEU A 46 -8.20 15.41 -0.79
N HIS A 47 -8.31 14.09 -0.94
CA HIS A 47 -7.95 13.40 -2.18
C HIS A 47 -8.86 13.81 -3.33
N GLY A 48 -10.16 13.96 -3.07
CA GLY A 48 -11.14 14.46 -4.05
C GLY A 48 -10.77 15.83 -4.60
N VAL A 49 -10.38 16.75 -3.72
CA VAL A 49 -9.94 18.10 -4.12
C VAL A 49 -8.59 18.10 -4.82
N GLY A 50 -7.60 17.38 -4.24
CA GLY A 50 -6.22 17.46 -4.72
C GLY A 50 -5.89 16.56 -5.91
N SER A 51 -6.67 15.51 -6.17
CA SER A 51 -6.38 14.52 -7.21
C SER A 51 -7.64 14.13 -8.00
N GLU A 52 -8.71 14.90 -7.86
CA GLU A 52 -10.03 14.66 -8.49
C GLU A 52 -10.54 13.23 -8.22
N GLY A 53 -10.21 12.70 -7.04
CA GLY A 53 -10.66 11.37 -6.60
C GLY A 53 -10.08 10.19 -7.39
N LEU A 54 -8.98 10.38 -8.14
CA LEU A 54 -8.37 9.29 -8.91
C LEU A 54 -7.96 8.14 -8.00
N LEU A 55 -8.52 6.97 -8.24
CA LEU A 55 -8.17 5.73 -7.54
C LEU A 55 -7.43 4.77 -8.49
N PRO A 56 -6.54 3.93 -7.99
CA PRO A 56 -5.95 2.87 -8.80
C PRO A 56 -7.01 1.80 -9.11
N ASP A 57 -6.94 1.21 -10.29
CA ASP A 57 -7.78 0.06 -10.68
C ASP A 57 -7.47 -1.16 -9.79
N ARG A 58 -6.21 -1.30 -9.37
CA ARG A 58 -5.77 -2.36 -8.49
C ARG A 58 -4.75 -1.85 -7.47
N THR A 59 -4.95 -2.19 -6.19
CA THR A 59 -3.98 -2.01 -5.10
C THR A 59 -3.50 -3.37 -4.64
N LEU A 60 -2.21 -3.63 -4.85
CA LEU A 60 -1.54 -4.84 -4.39
C LEU A 60 -0.93 -4.58 -3.02
N VAL A 61 -1.41 -5.27 -2.00
CA VAL A 61 -0.90 -5.17 -0.63
C VAL A 61 0.02 -6.36 -0.38
N LEU A 62 1.30 -6.09 -0.21
CA LEU A 62 2.29 -7.09 0.15
C LEU A 62 2.18 -7.39 1.64
N ALA A 63 1.57 -8.53 1.95
CA ALA A 63 1.39 -9.00 3.31
C ALA A 63 2.57 -9.88 3.74
N LEU A 64 3.12 -9.59 4.90
CA LEU A 64 4.22 -10.34 5.49
C LEU A 64 3.88 -10.64 6.95
N ASP A 65 4.20 -11.86 7.39
CA ASP A 65 4.10 -12.21 8.80
C ASP A 65 4.94 -11.27 9.67
N MET A 66 4.45 -10.92 10.85
CA MET A 66 5.09 -9.94 11.73
C MET A 66 6.49 -10.37 12.17
N ASP A 67 6.70 -11.65 12.42
CA ASP A 67 8.00 -12.20 12.84
C ASP A 67 8.99 -12.18 11.67
N GLU A 68 8.53 -12.51 10.46
CA GLU A 68 9.34 -12.42 9.25
C GLU A 68 9.66 -10.95 8.92
N ALA A 69 8.71 -10.04 9.06
CA ALA A 69 8.90 -8.62 8.88
C ALA A 69 9.95 -8.06 9.85
N ALA A 70 9.87 -8.43 11.14
CA ALA A 70 10.85 -8.04 12.15
C ALA A 70 12.24 -8.60 11.84
N THR A 71 12.32 -9.85 11.39
CA THR A 71 13.60 -10.49 11.01
C THR A 71 14.24 -9.76 9.82
N ARG A 72 13.47 -9.44 8.78
CA ARG A 72 13.97 -8.69 7.62
C ARG A 72 14.42 -7.28 7.98
N ALA A 73 13.66 -6.59 8.84
CA ALA A 73 14.04 -5.27 9.34
C ALA A 73 15.35 -5.32 10.12
N TYR A 74 15.51 -6.28 11.04
CA TYR A 74 16.72 -6.49 11.81
C TYR A 74 17.96 -6.75 10.92
N GLN A 75 17.81 -7.59 9.88
CA GLN A 75 18.87 -7.87 8.91
C GLN A 75 19.27 -6.63 8.10
N ARG A 76 18.28 -5.87 7.62
CA ARG A 76 18.50 -4.64 6.85
C ARG A 76 19.25 -3.58 7.66
N ASP A 77 18.91 -3.45 8.94
CA ASP A 77 19.46 -2.42 9.82
C ASP A 77 20.78 -2.86 10.49
N GLY A 78 21.40 -3.93 9.98
CA GLY A 78 22.73 -4.41 10.43
C GLY A 78 22.75 -4.99 11.85
N GLY A 79 21.61 -5.55 12.31
CA GLY A 79 21.52 -6.18 13.62
C GLY A 79 21.42 -5.21 14.80
N LYS A 80 21.20 -3.93 14.55
CA LYS A 80 20.96 -2.94 15.61
C LYS A 80 19.47 -2.91 15.92
N ALA A 81 19.09 -3.46 17.08
CA ALA A 81 17.75 -3.28 17.60
C ALA A 81 17.55 -1.81 17.96
N ASP A 82 16.85 -1.06 17.13
CA ASP A 82 16.47 0.30 17.45
C ASP A 82 15.36 0.27 18.53
N ARG A 83 15.57 1.00 19.64
CA ARG A 83 14.54 1.21 20.68
C ARG A 83 13.25 1.81 20.10
N PHE A 84 13.33 2.46 18.94
CA PHE A 84 12.17 2.98 18.20
C PHE A 84 11.37 1.87 17.51
N ALA A 85 11.96 0.74 17.13
CA ALA A 85 11.27 -0.38 16.52
C ALA A 85 10.20 -0.99 17.44
N LEU A 86 10.49 -1.11 18.74
CA LEU A 86 9.54 -1.64 19.73
C LEU A 86 8.37 -0.70 20.04
N LYS A 87 8.56 0.62 19.93
CA LYS A 87 7.48 1.60 20.12
C LYS A 87 6.49 1.62 18.94
N ASN A 88 6.86 1.05 17.81
CA ASN A 88 6.08 1.09 16.58
C ASN A 88 5.32 -0.20 16.24
N VAL A 89 5.40 -1.25 17.05
CA VAL A 89 4.73 -2.53 16.75
C VAL A 89 3.21 -2.33 16.61
N GLN A 90 2.59 -1.60 17.55
CA GLN A 90 1.15 -1.33 17.48
C GLN A 90 0.81 -0.49 16.25
N TYR A 91 1.57 0.55 15.95
CA TYR A 91 1.36 1.38 14.76
C TYR A 91 1.44 0.56 13.45
N HIS A 92 2.43 -0.33 13.34
CA HIS A 92 2.55 -1.20 12.16
C HIS A 92 1.42 -2.22 12.09
N LYS A 93 0.96 -2.72 13.23
CA LYS A 93 -0.22 -3.57 13.30
C LYS A 93 -1.47 -2.82 12.82
N ASP A 94 -1.71 -1.60 13.30
CA ASP A 94 -2.85 -0.78 12.91
C ASP A 94 -2.84 -0.46 11.41
N VAL A 95 -1.65 -0.25 10.82
CA VAL A 95 -1.49 -0.11 9.37
C VAL A 95 -1.89 -1.38 8.63
N ALA A 96 -1.41 -2.55 9.08
CA ALA A 96 -1.73 -3.84 8.47
C ALA A 96 -3.23 -4.15 8.57
N ASP A 97 -3.81 -4.00 9.76
CA ASP A 97 -5.23 -4.20 10.02
C ASP A 97 -6.10 -3.29 9.12
N THR A 98 -5.64 -2.06 8.89
CA THR A 98 -6.33 -1.11 8.00
C THR A 98 -6.30 -1.57 6.53
N PHE A 99 -5.17 -2.06 6.04
CA PHE A 99 -5.09 -2.62 4.69
C PHE A 99 -5.96 -3.87 4.53
N GLU A 100 -6.01 -4.75 5.54
CA GLU A 100 -6.89 -5.92 5.54
C GLU A 100 -8.37 -5.52 5.53
N ALA A 101 -8.75 -4.53 6.32
CA ALA A 101 -10.11 -3.98 6.33
C ALA A 101 -10.50 -3.39 4.97
N MET A 102 -9.62 -2.61 4.32
CA MET A 102 -9.84 -2.08 2.98
C MET A 102 -9.96 -3.21 1.94
N ALA A 103 -9.13 -4.24 2.03
CA ALA A 103 -9.18 -5.39 1.13
C ALA A 103 -10.49 -6.19 1.30
N SER A 104 -10.97 -6.33 2.53
CA SER A 104 -12.25 -6.99 2.82
C SER A 104 -13.46 -6.19 2.32
N THR A 105 -13.37 -4.86 2.36
CA THR A 105 -14.47 -3.95 1.96
C THR A 105 -14.54 -3.76 0.45
N SER A 106 -13.41 -3.82 -0.24
CA SER A 106 -13.29 -3.58 -1.70
C SER A 106 -12.43 -4.66 -2.36
N PRO A 107 -12.86 -5.93 -2.33
CA PRO A 107 -12.06 -7.05 -2.83
C PRO A 107 -11.84 -7.00 -4.36
N GLU A 108 -12.66 -6.28 -5.09
CA GLU A 108 -12.49 -6.03 -6.53
C GLU A 108 -11.26 -5.16 -6.82
N ARG A 109 -10.92 -4.23 -5.93
CA ARG A 109 -9.81 -3.29 -6.08
C ARG A 109 -8.55 -3.71 -5.35
N PHE A 110 -8.68 -4.42 -4.23
CA PHE A 110 -7.52 -4.86 -3.44
C PHE A 110 -7.18 -6.32 -3.66
N ARG A 111 -5.88 -6.63 -3.61
CA ARG A 111 -5.37 -8.01 -3.50
C ARG A 111 -4.30 -8.05 -2.41
N LEU A 112 -4.50 -8.93 -1.44
CA LEU A 112 -3.47 -9.28 -0.46
C LEU A 112 -2.57 -10.35 -1.09
N VAL A 113 -1.29 -10.07 -1.20
CA VAL A 113 -0.29 -10.96 -1.81
C VAL A 113 0.78 -11.27 -0.79
N SER A 114 1.01 -12.53 -0.51
CA SER A 114 2.09 -12.94 0.39
C SER A 114 3.45 -12.49 -0.14
N ALA A 115 4.18 -11.75 0.69
CA ALA A 115 5.53 -11.30 0.41
C ALA A 115 6.62 -12.26 0.95
N SER A 116 6.23 -13.43 1.46
CA SER A 116 7.17 -14.46 1.93
C SER A 116 7.84 -15.19 0.77
N GLY A 117 9.05 -15.66 0.99
CA GLY A 117 9.88 -16.33 -0.02
C GLY A 117 10.77 -15.37 -0.78
N ASP A 118 11.30 -15.83 -1.92
CA ASP A 118 12.18 -15.01 -2.73
C ASP A 118 11.44 -14.05 -3.70
N PRO A 119 12.15 -13.02 -4.20
CA PRO A 119 11.53 -12.01 -5.06
C PRO A 119 10.85 -12.58 -6.31
N ALA A 120 11.34 -13.68 -6.87
CA ALA A 120 10.76 -14.29 -8.06
C ALA A 120 9.38 -14.90 -7.76
N ASP A 121 9.24 -15.57 -6.59
CA ASP A 121 7.98 -16.13 -6.14
C ASP A 121 6.95 -15.05 -5.84
N VAL A 122 7.39 -13.96 -5.21
CA VAL A 122 6.52 -12.80 -4.95
C VAL A 122 6.06 -12.17 -6.26
N THR A 123 6.97 -12.00 -7.22
CA THR A 123 6.63 -11.47 -8.55
C THR A 123 5.60 -12.34 -9.28
N ALA A 124 5.78 -13.66 -9.23
CA ALA A 124 4.81 -14.59 -9.83
C ALA A 124 3.40 -14.44 -9.22
N ARG A 125 3.31 -14.31 -7.87
CA ARG A 125 2.03 -14.06 -7.19
C ARG A 125 1.41 -12.71 -7.55
N LEU A 126 2.23 -11.67 -7.70
CA LEU A 126 1.77 -10.34 -8.13
C LEU A 126 1.18 -10.39 -9.55
N LEU A 127 1.83 -11.10 -10.48
CA LEU A 127 1.32 -11.28 -11.84
C LEU A 127 -0.02 -12.01 -11.86
N VAL A 128 -0.19 -13.04 -11.03
CA VAL A 128 -1.48 -13.72 -10.87
C VAL A 128 -2.55 -12.77 -10.33
N ALA A 129 -2.20 -11.90 -9.37
CA ALA A 129 -3.13 -10.97 -8.74
C ALA A 129 -3.64 -9.84 -9.65
N ILE A 130 -3.03 -9.63 -10.82
CA ILE A 130 -3.46 -8.67 -11.85
C ILE A 130 -3.86 -9.34 -13.16
N SER A 131 -3.89 -10.67 -13.23
CA SER A 131 -4.13 -11.39 -14.49
C SER A 131 -5.47 -11.11 -15.14
N ASP A 132 -6.47 -10.67 -14.37
CA ASP A 132 -7.78 -10.24 -14.83
C ASP A 132 -7.79 -8.82 -15.44
N LEU A 133 -6.69 -8.09 -15.36
CA LEU A 133 -6.53 -6.75 -15.96
C LEU A 133 -5.68 -6.79 -17.23
N LEU A 134 -4.99 -7.91 -17.50
CA LEU A 134 -4.14 -8.10 -18.68
C LEU A 134 -4.94 -8.67 -19.85
#